data_9c9547c22993a16698ee853f2865a65b
#
_entry.id   9c9547c22993a16698ee853f2865a65b
#
_cell.length_a   1.000
_cell.length_b   1.000
_cell.length_c   1.000
_cell.angle_alpha   90.00
_cell.angle_beta   90.00
_cell.angle_gamma   90.00
#
_symmetry.space_group_name_H-M   'P 1'
#
loop_
_entity.id
_entity.type
_entity.pdbx_description
1 polymer ?
#
loop_
_entity_poly.entity_id
_entity_poly.type
_entity_poly.pdbx_seq_one_letter_code
_entity_poly.pdbx_strand_id
1 'polypeptide(L)'
;MSEATAVERPPEPDWSAMTAQELVAYREAENRFRTSSAARVFTGEPDPGAEIQWQNVTLPGRELPVRVYRPFPGREGDDTGRTGLPLVLHVHGGGFVGTAVQSDWVNSHLAAQLPALVVSVEHRLIAPDSPLSDAVDDGWDVLRHVVEHASQWGIDPERTAVFGESCGALISALAAIRARETGLRLSVQVLVNPAVDVTETMLGHDSVTEYARTPTLAVPQLRLFQRLAVPPGTDSRALSPLYADNLDELPPALVVVPTHDPVADHGRRYAERLQAAGTPTRLTEYPGAGHAFLSIPGLAQQAEPARTEILEFLRAALAR
;
A
#
# COMPACT_ATOMS: atom_id res chain seq x y z
N MET A 1 -26.73 -19.95 21.94
CA MET A 1 -25.49 -19.28 21.61
C MET A 1 -24.84 -20.13 20.52
N SER A 2 -24.90 -19.71 19.26
CA SER A 2 -24.26 -20.42 18.16
C SER A 2 -22.74 -20.28 18.33
N GLU A 3 -22.03 -21.39 18.44
CA GLU A 3 -20.58 -21.41 18.34
C GLU A 3 -20.20 -20.77 16.98
N ALA A 4 -19.66 -19.58 17.03
CA ALA A 4 -19.06 -18.97 15.85
C ALA A 4 -17.87 -19.89 15.46
N THR A 5 -18.01 -20.63 14.37
CA THR A 5 -16.95 -21.46 13.82
C THR A 5 -15.73 -20.58 13.64
N ALA A 6 -14.62 -20.89 14.31
CA ALA A 6 -13.39 -20.12 14.21
C ALA A 6 -12.97 -20.09 12.74
N VAL A 7 -12.75 -18.89 12.20
CA VAL A 7 -12.28 -18.73 10.83
C VAL A 7 -10.79 -19.10 10.82
N GLU A 8 -10.46 -20.23 10.20
CA GLU A 8 -9.09 -20.70 10.05
C GLU A 8 -8.45 -20.11 8.80
N ARG A 9 -7.13 -19.87 8.87
CA ARG A 9 -6.37 -19.48 7.70
C ARG A 9 -6.29 -20.64 6.72
N PRO A 10 -6.59 -20.44 5.42
CA PRO A 10 -6.42 -21.50 4.45
C PRO A 10 -4.94 -21.93 4.35
N PRO A 11 -4.68 -23.21 4.04
CA PRO A 11 -3.32 -23.69 3.82
C PRO A 11 -2.69 -22.98 2.62
N GLU A 12 -1.37 -22.82 2.65
CA GLU A 12 -0.65 -22.23 1.52
C GLU A 12 -0.80 -23.12 0.27
N PRO A 13 -1.22 -22.54 -0.86
CA PRO A 13 -1.47 -23.32 -2.08
C PRO A 13 -0.17 -23.57 -2.86
N ASP A 14 -0.23 -24.44 -3.85
CA ASP A 14 0.82 -24.51 -4.87
C ASP A 14 0.67 -23.37 -5.86
N TRP A 15 1.38 -22.27 -5.62
CA TRP A 15 1.36 -21.09 -6.46
C TRP A 15 1.81 -21.34 -7.91
N SER A 16 2.63 -22.37 -8.16
CA SER A 16 3.13 -22.67 -9.49
C SER A 16 2.09 -23.35 -10.40
N ALA A 17 1.17 -24.08 -9.79
CA ALA A 17 0.12 -24.83 -10.48
C ALA A 17 -1.27 -24.17 -10.39
N MET A 18 -1.38 -22.98 -9.73
CA MET A 18 -2.65 -22.33 -9.43
C MET A 18 -3.44 -21.95 -10.69
N THR A 19 -4.65 -22.46 -10.78
CA THR A 19 -5.65 -22.07 -11.77
C THR A 19 -6.40 -20.80 -11.37
N ALA A 20 -7.10 -20.16 -12.30
CA ALA A 20 -7.92 -18.98 -12.02
C ALA A 20 -9.03 -19.28 -11.00
N GLN A 21 -9.67 -20.44 -11.07
CA GLN A 21 -10.73 -20.84 -10.15
C GLN A 21 -10.18 -21.08 -8.74
N GLU A 22 -9.04 -21.75 -8.61
CA GLU A 22 -8.38 -21.96 -7.31
C GLU A 22 -7.91 -20.63 -6.70
N LEU A 23 -7.43 -19.69 -7.52
CA LEU A 23 -7.07 -18.36 -7.07
C LEU A 23 -8.26 -17.62 -6.46
N VAL A 24 -9.43 -17.66 -7.10
CA VAL A 24 -10.66 -17.03 -6.58
C VAL A 24 -11.05 -17.66 -5.25
N ALA A 25 -11.10 -18.99 -5.16
CA ALA A 25 -11.46 -19.70 -3.95
C ALA A 25 -10.49 -19.43 -2.78
N TYR A 26 -9.18 -19.45 -3.09
CA TYR A 26 -8.14 -19.12 -2.10
C TYR A 26 -8.24 -17.67 -1.62
N ARG A 27 -8.39 -16.71 -2.54
CA ARG A 27 -8.58 -15.29 -2.26
C ARG A 27 -9.75 -15.05 -1.30
N GLU A 28 -10.90 -15.66 -1.59
CA GLU A 28 -12.08 -15.52 -0.74
C GLU A 28 -11.85 -16.08 0.67
N ALA A 29 -11.19 -17.23 0.79
CA ALA A 29 -10.89 -17.83 2.07
C ALA A 29 -9.84 -17.02 2.86
N GLU A 30 -8.75 -16.61 2.21
CA GLU A 30 -7.69 -15.83 2.86
C GLU A 30 -8.18 -14.43 3.24
N ASN A 31 -8.94 -13.74 2.39
CA ASN A 31 -9.50 -12.42 2.73
C ASN A 31 -10.54 -12.51 3.85
N ARG A 32 -11.35 -13.59 3.88
CA ARG A 32 -12.26 -13.86 5.00
C ARG A 32 -11.50 -14.06 6.31
N PHE A 33 -10.37 -14.78 6.28
CA PHE A 33 -9.49 -14.90 7.44
C PHE A 33 -8.93 -13.53 7.85
N ARG A 34 -8.35 -12.76 6.92
CA ARG A 34 -7.74 -11.44 7.19
C ARG A 34 -8.71 -10.43 7.80
N THR A 35 -9.99 -10.52 7.47
CA THR A 35 -11.04 -9.66 8.04
C THR A 35 -11.60 -10.16 9.37
N SER A 36 -11.23 -11.37 9.81
CA SER A 36 -11.71 -11.96 11.06
C SER A 36 -10.95 -11.44 12.29
N SER A 37 -11.56 -11.57 13.46
CA SER A 37 -10.88 -11.29 14.73
C SER A 37 -9.69 -12.23 14.99
N ALA A 38 -9.69 -13.44 14.42
CA ALA A 38 -8.60 -14.39 14.55
C ALA A 38 -7.30 -13.88 13.88
N ALA A 39 -7.40 -13.08 12.83
CA ALA A 39 -6.23 -12.52 12.16
C ALA A 39 -5.52 -11.44 13.00
N ARG A 40 -6.18 -10.82 13.96
CA ARG A 40 -5.62 -9.72 14.77
C ARG A 40 -4.41 -10.10 15.61
N VAL A 41 -4.27 -11.36 15.95
CA VAL A 41 -3.04 -11.87 16.59
C VAL A 41 -1.80 -11.56 15.70
N PHE A 42 -1.98 -11.53 14.39
CA PHE A 42 -0.92 -11.25 13.42
C PHE A 42 -0.94 -9.78 12.97
N THR A 43 -2.13 -9.26 12.62
CA THR A 43 -2.28 -7.91 12.02
C THR A 43 -2.34 -6.79 13.06
N GLY A 44 -2.39 -7.11 14.35
CA GLY A 44 -2.49 -6.15 15.45
C GLY A 44 -3.88 -5.57 15.63
N GLU A 45 -4.10 -4.95 16.80
CA GLU A 45 -5.34 -4.26 17.12
C GLU A 45 -5.30 -2.83 16.59
N PRO A 46 -6.41 -2.31 16.05
CA PRO A 46 -6.52 -0.91 15.66
C PRO A 46 -6.30 0.04 16.84
N ASP A 47 -5.75 1.24 16.56
CA ASP A 47 -5.64 2.31 17.55
C ASP A 47 -7.05 2.82 17.93
N PRO A 48 -7.43 2.78 19.22
CA PRO A 48 -8.74 3.22 19.68
C PRO A 48 -8.96 4.74 19.54
N GLY A 49 -7.95 5.50 19.14
CA GLY A 49 -8.04 6.94 18.88
C GLY A 49 -8.61 7.31 17.52
N ALA A 50 -8.99 6.34 16.69
CA ALA A 50 -9.58 6.57 15.39
C ALA A 50 -10.89 5.79 15.19
N GLU A 51 -11.85 6.44 14.56
CA GLU A 51 -13.04 5.78 14.01
C GLU A 51 -12.71 5.13 12.67
N ILE A 52 -13.19 3.90 12.46
CA ILE A 52 -12.95 3.12 11.25
C ILE A 52 -14.29 2.74 10.61
N GLN A 53 -14.47 3.07 9.33
CA GLN A 53 -15.68 2.75 8.61
C GLN A 53 -15.40 2.43 7.14
N TRP A 54 -16.30 1.67 6.51
CA TRP A 54 -16.34 1.51 5.07
C TRP A 54 -17.19 2.61 4.45
N GLN A 55 -16.72 3.14 3.32
CA GLN A 55 -17.47 4.05 2.45
C GLN A 55 -17.31 3.61 1.00
N ASN A 56 -18.26 3.96 0.14
CA ASN A 56 -18.13 3.79 -1.30
C ASN A 56 -17.79 5.13 -1.95
N VAL A 57 -16.84 5.11 -2.87
CA VAL A 57 -16.52 6.24 -3.74
C VAL A 57 -17.13 5.96 -5.09
N THR A 58 -18.00 6.88 -5.55
CA THR A 58 -18.58 6.81 -6.89
C THR A 58 -17.60 7.40 -7.90
N LEU A 59 -17.08 6.56 -8.75
CA LEU A 59 -16.13 6.88 -9.81
C LEU A 59 -16.82 6.74 -11.19
N PRO A 60 -16.27 7.31 -12.26
CA PRO A 60 -16.83 7.12 -13.60
C PRO A 60 -16.95 5.63 -13.96
N GLY A 61 -18.19 5.18 -14.11
CA GLY A 61 -18.51 3.79 -14.51
C GLY A 61 -18.39 2.71 -13.43
N ARG A 62 -18.01 3.07 -12.19
CA ARG A 62 -17.92 2.09 -11.09
C ARG A 62 -18.05 2.74 -9.71
N GLU A 63 -18.38 1.91 -8.73
CA GLU A 63 -18.21 2.23 -7.31
C GLU A 63 -17.03 1.44 -6.75
N LEU A 64 -16.27 2.06 -5.87
CA LEU A 64 -15.13 1.40 -5.23
C LEU A 64 -15.22 1.57 -3.71
N PRO A 65 -15.13 0.49 -2.91
CA PRO A 65 -15.05 0.59 -1.47
C PRO A 65 -13.72 1.22 -1.04
N VAL A 66 -13.79 2.05 -0.02
CA VAL A 66 -12.61 2.57 0.68
C VAL A 66 -12.80 2.40 2.17
N ARG A 67 -11.71 2.11 2.88
CA ARG A 67 -11.71 2.05 4.32
C ARG A 67 -11.18 3.36 4.88
N VAL A 68 -12.02 4.04 5.65
CA VAL A 68 -11.78 5.40 6.12
C VAL A 68 -11.49 5.37 7.60
N TYR A 69 -10.41 6.05 7.99
CA TYR A 69 -9.99 6.21 9.38
C TYR A 69 -10.00 7.71 9.71
N ARG A 70 -10.79 8.09 10.70
CA ARG A 70 -10.90 9.48 11.19
C ARG A 70 -10.41 9.57 12.62
N PRO A 71 -9.63 10.60 12.99
CA PRO A 71 -9.31 10.84 14.38
C PRO A 71 -10.60 11.19 15.14
N PHE A 72 -10.73 10.71 16.39
CA PHE A 72 -11.84 11.16 17.23
C PHE A 72 -11.74 12.68 17.52
N PRO A 73 -12.88 13.40 17.58
CA PRO A 73 -12.91 14.81 17.92
C PRO A 73 -12.25 15.09 19.29
N GLY A 74 -11.51 16.20 19.40
CA GLY A 74 -10.85 16.62 20.65
C GLY A 74 -9.37 16.27 20.74
N ARG A 75 -8.80 15.59 19.76
CA ARG A 75 -7.34 15.49 19.55
C ARG A 75 -6.84 16.51 18.53
N GLU A 76 -7.42 17.70 18.56
CA GLU A 76 -6.98 18.81 17.72
C GLU A 76 -5.55 19.19 18.08
N GLY A 77 -4.62 18.81 17.23
CA GLY A 77 -3.19 19.13 17.34
C GLY A 77 -2.70 20.11 16.29
N ASP A 78 -3.58 20.78 15.57
CA ASP A 78 -3.19 21.75 14.55
C ASP A 78 -3.64 23.17 14.93
N ASP A 79 -2.77 23.85 15.68
CA ASP A 79 -2.92 25.28 16.02
C ASP A 79 -2.53 26.21 14.84
N THR A 80 -2.46 25.66 13.61
CA THR A 80 -2.04 26.40 12.41
C THR A 80 -3.14 27.30 11.85
N GLY A 81 -4.36 27.24 12.38
CA GLY A 81 -5.52 28.00 11.86
C GLY A 81 -6.02 27.50 10.49
N ARG A 82 -5.53 26.38 10.00
CA ARG A 82 -5.95 25.77 8.73
C ARG A 82 -7.25 24.99 8.91
N THR A 83 -8.10 25.06 7.91
CA THR A 83 -9.35 24.30 7.87
C THR A 83 -9.13 22.98 7.12
N GLY A 84 -9.54 21.85 7.72
CA GLY A 84 -9.45 20.52 7.14
C GLY A 84 -8.28 19.69 7.66
N LEU A 85 -8.44 18.37 7.63
CA LEU A 85 -7.42 17.41 8.03
C LEU A 85 -6.40 17.18 6.91
N PRO A 86 -5.14 16.84 7.20
CA PRO A 86 -4.25 16.24 6.20
C PRO A 86 -4.87 14.95 5.65
N LEU A 87 -4.61 14.66 4.37
CA LEU A 87 -5.00 13.39 3.75
C LEU A 87 -3.79 12.45 3.65
N VAL A 88 -3.97 11.21 4.08
CA VAL A 88 -3.09 10.09 3.71
C VAL A 88 -3.90 9.11 2.88
N LEU A 89 -3.67 9.07 1.56
CA LEU A 89 -4.21 8.00 0.75
C LEU A 89 -3.33 6.77 0.89
N HIS A 90 -3.90 5.71 1.41
CA HIS A 90 -3.21 4.43 1.60
C HIS A 90 -3.65 3.41 0.54
N VAL A 91 -2.69 2.59 0.07
CA VAL A 91 -2.96 1.45 -0.81
C VAL A 91 -2.34 0.21 -0.19
N HIS A 92 -3.17 -0.78 0.13
CA HIS A 92 -2.72 -2.00 0.77
C HIS A 92 -1.92 -2.91 -0.18
N GLY A 93 -1.10 -3.78 0.40
CA GLY A 93 -0.37 -4.81 -0.32
C GLY A 93 -1.21 -6.03 -0.68
N GLY A 94 -0.61 -6.97 -1.43
CA GLY A 94 -1.26 -8.21 -1.81
C GLY A 94 -2.00 -8.13 -3.14
N GLY A 95 -1.28 -8.00 -4.25
CA GLY A 95 -1.83 -7.73 -5.58
C GLY A 95 -2.98 -8.63 -6.03
N PHE A 96 -2.96 -9.93 -5.73
CA PHE A 96 -4.03 -10.88 -6.08
C PHE A 96 -4.78 -11.44 -4.85
N VAL A 97 -4.33 -11.13 -3.64
CA VAL A 97 -4.96 -11.47 -2.36
C VAL A 97 -4.66 -10.33 -1.39
N GLY A 98 -5.65 -9.80 -0.72
CA GLY A 98 -5.47 -8.71 0.23
C GLY A 98 -6.76 -7.93 0.42
N THR A 99 -6.78 -7.09 1.43
CA THR A 99 -7.88 -6.18 1.76
C THR A 99 -7.33 -5.03 2.60
N ALA A 100 -7.98 -3.87 2.55
CA ALA A 100 -7.63 -2.71 3.35
C ALA A 100 -7.64 -2.97 4.87
N VAL A 101 -8.43 -3.96 5.33
CA VAL A 101 -8.53 -4.34 6.75
C VAL A 101 -7.19 -4.81 7.33
N GLN A 102 -6.33 -5.44 6.52
CA GLN A 102 -5.02 -5.92 6.99
C GLN A 102 -4.10 -4.80 7.49
N SER A 103 -4.36 -3.57 7.08
CA SER A 103 -3.60 -2.38 7.46
C SER A 103 -4.30 -1.53 8.53
N ASP A 104 -5.35 -2.05 9.20
CA ASP A 104 -6.08 -1.33 10.26
C ASP A 104 -5.14 -0.84 11.38
N TRP A 105 -4.17 -1.68 11.77
CA TRP A 105 -3.21 -1.37 12.83
C TRP A 105 -2.34 -0.14 12.52
N VAL A 106 -1.85 -0.01 11.30
CA VAL A 106 -1.02 1.13 10.91
C VAL A 106 -1.89 2.35 10.60
N ASN A 107 -2.97 2.18 9.84
CA ASN A 107 -3.77 3.28 9.35
C ASN A 107 -4.57 3.99 10.46
N SER A 108 -5.14 3.22 11.40
CA SER A 108 -5.82 3.81 12.57
C SER A 108 -4.86 4.59 13.46
N HIS A 109 -3.63 4.08 13.62
CA HIS A 109 -2.59 4.78 14.37
C HIS A 109 -2.17 6.08 13.69
N LEU A 110 -1.97 6.07 12.37
CA LEU A 110 -1.69 7.30 11.62
C LEU A 110 -2.83 8.31 11.76
N ALA A 111 -4.08 7.87 11.61
CA ALA A 111 -5.24 8.76 11.78
C ALA A 111 -5.27 9.38 13.20
N ALA A 112 -5.05 8.56 14.24
CA ALA A 112 -5.11 9.00 15.63
C ALA A 112 -3.94 9.90 16.03
N GLN A 113 -2.71 9.58 15.61
CA GLN A 113 -1.49 10.22 16.09
C GLN A 113 -1.02 11.38 15.20
N LEU A 114 -1.44 11.43 13.94
CA LEU A 114 -1.13 12.50 12.99
C LEU A 114 -2.26 13.53 12.88
N PRO A 115 -3.35 13.41 13.58
CA PRO A 115 -4.72 13.86 13.28
C PRO A 115 -4.97 14.09 11.79
N ALA A 116 -5.05 12.98 11.04
CA ALA A 116 -5.24 12.96 9.59
C ALA A 116 -6.45 12.13 9.18
N LEU A 117 -7.06 12.45 8.06
CA LEU A 117 -7.93 11.51 7.36
C LEU A 117 -7.06 10.49 6.62
N VAL A 118 -7.19 9.21 6.97
CA VAL A 118 -6.57 8.14 6.19
C VAL A 118 -7.65 7.44 5.37
N VAL A 119 -7.44 7.34 4.05
CA VAL A 119 -8.33 6.64 3.12
C VAL A 119 -7.58 5.49 2.49
N SER A 120 -7.93 4.26 2.83
CA SER A 120 -7.32 3.05 2.27
C SER A 120 -8.18 2.51 1.15
N VAL A 121 -7.60 2.42 -0.03
CA VAL A 121 -8.28 1.97 -1.24
C VAL A 121 -8.44 0.45 -1.23
N GLU A 122 -9.67 -0.06 -1.35
CA GLU A 122 -9.94 -1.48 -1.62
C GLU A 122 -9.88 -1.67 -3.15
N HIS A 123 -8.66 -1.66 -3.68
CA HIS A 123 -8.45 -1.75 -5.13
C HIS A 123 -8.82 -3.13 -5.68
N ARG A 124 -9.18 -3.18 -6.96
CA ARG A 124 -9.40 -4.45 -7.64
C ARG A 124 -8.16 -5.33 -7.53
N LEU A 125 -8.38 -6.57 -7.13
CA LEU A 125 -7.30 -7.54 -7.02
C LEU A 125 -7.01 -8.16 -8.38
N ILE A 126 -5.72 -8.31 -8.68
CA ILE A 126 -5.23 -8.82 -9.95
C ILE A 126 -5.76 -10.24 -10.20
N ALA A 127 -6.35 -10.43 -11.38
CA ALA A 127 -6.95 -11.67 -11.86
C ALA A 127 -6.77 -11.78 -13.38
N PRO A 128 -7.10 -12.90 -14.01
CA PRO A 128 -7.02 -13.02 -15.46
C PRO A 128 -7.82 -11.97 -16.24
N ASP A 129 -8.91 -11.46 -15.66
CA ASP A 129 -9.81 -10.44 -16.21
C ASP A 129 -9.67 -9.07 -15.53
N SER A 130 -8.72 -8.91 -14.62
CA SER A 130 -8.42 -7.67 -13.90
C SER A 130 -6.91 -7.49 -13.77
N PRO A 131 -6.25 -6.89 -14.77
CA PRO A 131 -4.81 -6.67 -14.77
C PRO A 131 -4.38 -5.58 -13.76
N LEU A 132 -3.08 -5.44 -13.54
CA LEU A 132 -2.52 -4.43 -12.62
C LEU A 132 -2.96 -3.00 -12.96
N SER A 133 -3.15 -2.69 -14.25
CA SER A 133 -3.63 -1.36 -14.68
C SER A 133 -4.94 -0.96 -14.01
N ASP A 134 -5.83 -1.92 -13.77
CA ASP A 134 -7.10 -1.66 -13.10
C ASP A 134 -6.91 -1.20 -11.65
N ALA A 135 -6.00 -1.86 -10.92
CA ALA A 135 -5.66 -1.47 -9.54
C ALA A 135 -4.93 -0.12 -9.49
N VAL A 136 -4.08 0.16 -10.49
CA VAL A 136 -3.41 1.46 -10.64
C VAL A 136 -4.42 2.58 -10.88
N ASP A 137 -5.41 2.33 -11.73
CA ASP A 137 -6.49 3.29 -11.99
C ASP A 137 -7.40 3.48 -10.78
N ASP A 138 -7.63 2.43 -9.98
CA ASP A 138 -8.40 2.55 -8.73
C ASP A 138 -7.69 3.46 -7.72
N GLY A 139 -6.39 3.26 -7.50
CA GLY A 139 -5.60 4.12 -6.61
C GLY A 139 -5.58 5.57 -7.04
N TRP A 140 -5.37 5.81 -8.34
CA TRP A 140 -5.34 7.15 -8.91
C TRP A 140 -6.72 7.84 -8.86
N ASP A 141 -7.77 7.16 -9.27
CA ASP A 141 -9.11 7.75 -9.34
C ASP A 141 -9.66 8.06 -7.94
N VAL A 142 -9.38 7.22 -6.93
CA VAL A 142 -9.74 7.54 -5.54
C VAL A 142 -8.97 8.74 -5.03
N LEU A 143 -7.64 8.82 -5.26
CA LEU A 143 -6.84 9.98 -4.87
C LEU A 143 -7.43 11.28 -5.44
N ARG A 144 -7.63 11.29 -6.74
CA ARG A 144 -8.19 12.44 -7.46
C ARG A 144 -9.58 12.82 -6.93
N HIS A 145 -10.46 11.83 -6.77
CA HIS A 145 -11.83 12.06 -6.27
C HIS A 145 -11.81 12.70 -4.87
N VAL A 146 -11.01 12.18 -3.94
CA VAL A 146 -10.95 12.70 -2.56
C VAL A 146 -10.42 14.13 -2.55
N VAL A 147 -9.39 14.43 -3.35
CA VAL A 147 -8.81 15.77 -3.47
C VAL A 147 -9.77 16.75 -4.14
N GLU A 148 -10.43 16.37 -5.24
CA GLU A 148 -11.41 17.19 -5.93
C GLU A 148 -12.65 17.50 -5.06
N HIS A 149 -13.00 16.63 -4.12
CA HIS A 149 -14.12 16.78 -3.20
C HIS A 149 -13.67 17.10 -1.76
N ALA A 150 -12.53 17.78 -1.60
CA ALA A 150 -11.86 18.05 -0.33
C ALA A 150 -12.81 18.56 0.78
N SER A 151 -13.74 19.47 0.46
CA SER A 151 -14.71 19.99 1.43
C SER A 151 -15.67 18.93 1.97
N GLN A 152 -16.08 17.97 1.13
CA GLN A 152 -16.98 16.87 1.52
C GLN A 152 -16.25 15.88 2.43
N TRP A 153 -14.96 15.66 2.15
CA TRP A 153 -14.10 14.78 2.94
C TRP A 153 -13.56 15.45 4.21
N GLY A 154 -13.65 16.78 4.31
CA GLY A 154 -13.13 17.56 5.44
C GLY A 154 -11.60 17.59 5.46
N ILE A 155 -10.96 17.61 4.30
CA ILE A 155 -9.49 17.63 4.16
C ILE A 155 -8.98 18.98 3.65
N ASP A 156 -7.70 19.21 3.90
CA ASP A 156 -6.89 20.23 3.25
C ASP A 156 -6.15 19.58 2.06
N PRO A 157 -6.53 19.86 0.80
CA PRO A 157 -5.93 19.22 -0.37
C PRO A 157 -4.44 19.55 -0.57
N GLU A 158 -3.94 20.65 0.03
CA GLU A 158 -2.52 21.02 -0.02
C GLU A 158 -1.64 20.13 0.89
N ARG A 159 -2.26 19.39 1.81
CA ARG A 159 -1.61 18.48 2.75
C ARG A 159 -1.97 17.03 2.43
N THR A 160 -1.58 16.58 1.24
CA THR A 160 -1.91 15.23 0.75
C THR A 160 -0.66 14.35 0.65
N ALA A 161 -0.71 13.17 1.22
CA ALA A 161 0.30 12.13 1.13
C ALA A 161 -0.24 10.88 0.44
N VAL A 162 0.63 10.13 -0.24
CA VAL A 162 0.35 8.76 -0.66
C VAL A 162 1.23 7.79 0.14
N PHE A 163 0.65 6.68 0.55
CA PHE A 163 1.32 5.62 1.30
C PHE A 163 0.91 4.26 0.76
N GLY A 164 1.86 3.38 0.48
CA GLY A 164 1.54 2.05 -0.01
C GLY A 164 2.53 0.97 0.44
N GLU A 165 2.03 -0.27 0.43
CA GLU A 165 2.79 -1.46 0.77
C GLU A 165 2.84 -2.42 -0.42
N SER A 166 4.02 -2.95 -0.77
CA SER A 166 4.22 -3.96 -1.83
C SER A 166 3.61 -3.52 -3.18
N CYS A 167 2.62 -4.22 -3.70
CA CYS A 167 1.83 -3.82 -4.86
C CYS A 167 1.20 -2.43 -4.66
N GLY A 168 0.69 -2.14 -3.45
CA GLY A 168 0.16 -0.83 -3.11
C GLY A 168 1.21 0.28 -3.17
N ALA A 169 2.48 -0.03 -2.87
CA ALA A 169 3.57 0.92 -3.04
C ALA A 169 3.86 1.20 -4.52
N LEU A 170 3.75 0.20 -5.40
CA LEU A 170 3.81 0.39 -6.85
C LEU A 170 2.69 1.33 -7.31
N ILE A 171 1.44 1.07 -6.88
CA ILE A 171 0.27 1.91 -7.21
C ILE A 171 0.48 3.34 -6.70
N SER A 172 0.96 3.51 -5.47
CA SER A 172 1.24 4.82 -4.88
C SER A 172 2.35 5.58 -5.62
N ALA A 173 3.41 4.90 -6.06
CA ALA A 173 4.48 5.49 -6.84
C ALA A 173 3.99 5.96 -8.23
N LEU A 174 3.16 5.15 -8.92
CA LEU A 174 2.52 5.55 -10.18
C LEU A 174 1.53 6.69 -9.97
N ALA A 175 0.79 6.70 -8.85
CA ALA A 175 -0.09 7.81 -8.51
C ALA A 175 0.70 9.11 -8.29
N ALA A 176 1.89 9.06 -7.66
CA ALA A 176 2.76 10.22 -7.49
C ALA A 176 3.29 10.75 -8.84
N ILE A 177 3.65 9.87 -9.77
CA ILE A 177 4.06 10.25 -11.14
C ILE A 177 2.88 10.93 -11.86
N ARG A 178 1.68 10.33 -11.86
CA ARG A 178 0.48 10.90 -12.48
C ARG A 178 0.06 12.23 -11.84
N ALA A 179 0.21 12.36 -10.52
CA ALA A 179 -0.08 13.59 -9.80
C ALA A 179 0.79 14.74 -10.30
N ARG A 180 2.11 14.54 -10.43
CA ARG A 180 3.02 15.53 -11.02
C ARG A 180 2.60 15.89 -12.45
N GLU A 181 2.31 14.90 -13.30
CA GLU A 181 1.95 15.09 -14.71
C GLU A 181 0.66 15.89 -14.89
N THR A 182 -0.28 15.75 -13.94
CA THR A 182 -1.58 16.42 -13.96
C THR A 182 -1.63 17.70 -13.12
N GLY A 183 -0.53 18.03 -12.40
CA GLY A 183 -0.47 19.20 -11.52
C GLY A 183 -1.19 19.01 -10.17
N LEU A 184 -1.60 17.77 -9.82
CA LEU A 184 -2.11 17.47 -8.48
C LEU A 184 -0.95 17.46 -7.49
N ARG A 185 -1.05 18.28 -6.45
CA ARG A 185 0.03 18.46 -5.49
C ARG A 185 0.04 17.35 -4.44
N LEU A 186 1.18 16.71 -4.26
CA LEU A 186 1.45 15.80 -3.15
C LEU A 186 2.58 16.34 -2.27
N SER A 187 2.39 16.28 -0.96
CA SER A 187 3.40 16.69 0.01
C SER A 187 4.51 15.65 0.16
N VAL A 188 4.16 14.35 0.05
CA VAL A 188 5.09 13.26 0.36
C VAL A 188 4.57 11.92 -0.16
N GLN A 189 5.48 10.97 -0.40
CA GLN A 189 5.17 9.57 -0.69
C GLN A 189 5.91 8.63 0.27
N VAL A 190 5.21 7.60 0.77
CA VAL A 190 5.78 6.53 1.62
C VAL A 190 5.59 5.19 0.92
N LEU A 191 6.68 4.48 0.69
CA LEU A 191 6.70 3.24 -0.09
C LEU A 191 7.35 2.12 0.75
N VAL A 192 6.56 1.18 1.24
CA VAL A 192 7.03 0.08 2.09
C VAL A 192 7.13 -1.21 1.30
N ASN A 193 8.27 -1.91 1.41
CA ASN A 193 8.58 -3.13 0.65
C ASN A 193 8.08 -3.08 -0.82
N PRO A 194 8.45 -2.03 -1.60
CA PRO A 194 7.81 -1.72 -2.86
C PRO A 194 8.16 -2.73 -3.96
N ALA A 195 7.13 -3.27 -4.64
CA ALA A 195 7.28 -4.18 -5.79
C ALA A 195 7.17 -3.38 -7.10
N VAL A 196 8.15 -2.52 -7.40
CA VAL A 196 8.08 -1.48 -8.45
C VAL A 196 8.61 -1.88 -9.83
N ASP A 197 8.86 -3.16 -10.04
CA ASP A 197 9.21 -3.76 -11.33
C ASP A 197 8.26 -4.91 -11.64
N VAL A 198 7.57 -4.87 -12.78
CA VAL A 198 6.73 -5.96 -13.30
C VAL A 198 7.16 -6.37 -14.72
N THR A 199 8.34 -5.93 -15.16
CA THR A 199 8.93 -6.27 -16.45
C THR A 199 9.54 -7.69 -16.42
N GLU A 200 10.14 -8.10 -17.54
CA GLU A 200 10.91 -9.34 -17.60
C GLU A 200 12.09 -9.36 -16.61
N THR A 201 12.55 -8.21 -16.12
CA THR A 201 13.64 -8.11 -15.15
C THR A 201 13.20 -8.31 -13.70
N MET A 202 11.90 -8.36 -13.42
CA MET A 202 11.32 -8.49 -12.07
C MET A 202 11.99 -9.58 -11.23
N LEU A 203 12.27 -10.72 -11.84
CA LEU A 203 12.86 -11.88 -11.17
C LEU A 203 14.39 -11.97 -11.31
N GLY A 204 15.02 -11.01 -11.96
CA GLY A 204 16.46 -10.98 -12.21
C GLY A 204 17.28 -10.24 -11.15
N HIS A 205 16.66 -9.75 -10.11
CA HIS A 205 17.34 -9.05 -9.01
C HIS A 205 18.00 -10.05 -8.04
N ASP A 206 19.14 -9.69 -7.45
CA ASP A 206 19.90 -10.56 -6.55
C ASP A 206 19.08 -10.97 -5.32
N SER A 207 18.29 -10.05 -4.76
CA SER A 207 17.40 -10.33 -3.62
C SER A 207 16.36 -11.42 -3.92
N VAL A 208 15.90 -11.56 -5.18
CA VAL A 208 14.98 -12.64 -5.58
C VAL A 208 15.65 -14.01 -5.46
N THR A 209 16.92 -14.10 -5.79
CA THR A 209 17.70 -15.35 -5.69
C THR A 209 18.06 -15.65 -4.23
N GLU A 210 18.50 -14.63 -3.49
CA GLU A 210 18.93 -14.76 -2.09
C GLU A 210 17.76 -15.12 -1.17
N TYR A 211 16.59 -14.50 -1.38
CA TYR A 211 15.39 -14.70 -0.57
C TYR A 211 14.26 -15.38 -1.34
N ALA A 212 14.59 -16.35 -2.19
CA ALA A 212 13.64 -17.03 -3.07
C ALA A 212 12.43 -17.65 -2.34
N ARG A 213 12.55 -17.87 -1.03
CA ARG A 213 11.52 -18.45 -0.17
C ARG A 213 11.54 -17.79 1.21
N THR A 214 10.58 -16.91 1.45
CA THR A 214 10.30 -16.35 2.78
C THR A 214 8.90 -16.77 3.23
N PRO A 215 8.56 -16.67 4.52
CA PRO A 215 7.23 -17.04 5.03
C PRO A 215 6.07 -16.23 4.43
N THR A 216 6.36 -15.03 3.90
CA THR A 216 5.33 -14.07 3.43
C THR A 216 5.34 -13.84 1.93
N LEU A 217 6.43 -14.20 1.25
CA LEU A 217 6.56 -14.08 -0.20
C LEU A 217 7.57 -15.08 -0.75
N ALA A 218 7.22 -15.75 -1.83
CA ALA A 218 8.10 -16.69 -2.53
C ALA A 218 8.08 -16.46 -4.04
N VAL A 219 9.14 -16.90 -4.72
CA VAL A 219 9.27 -16.74 -6.19
C VAL A 219 8.08 -17.26 -6.98
N PRO A 220 7.43 -18.40 -6.66
CA PRO A 220 6.22 -18.82 -7.37
C PRO A 220 5.07 -17.79 -7.29
N GLN A 221 4.91 -17.10 -6.16
CA GLN A 221 3.94 -16.01 -6.01
C GLN A 221 4.30 -14.81 -6.90
N LEU A 222 5.58 -14.41 -6.94
CA LEU A 222 6.06 -13.34 -7.82
C LEU A 222 5.84 -13.69 -9.31
N ARG A 223 6.07 -14.94 -9.71
CA ARG A 223 5.79 -15.40 -11.07
C ARG A 223 4.30 -15.35 -11.41
N LEU A 224 3.44 -15.76 -10.47
CA LEU A 224 1.99 -15.66 -10.63
C LEU A 224 1.57 -14.19 -10.74
N PHE A 225 2.08 -13.35 -9.85
CA PHE A 225 1.82 -11.91 -9.87
C PHE A 225 2.18 -11.29 -11.21
N GLN A 226 3.42 -11.46 -11.67
CA GLN A 226 3.90 -10.91 -12.94
C GLN A 226 3.02 -11.37 -14.13
N ARG A 227 2.68 -12.65 -14.20
CA ARG A 227 1.85 -13.21 -15.27
C ARG A 227 0.45 -12.61 -15.31
N LEU A 228 -0.17 -12.37 -14.15
CA LEU A 228 -1.51 -11.80 -14.06
C LEU A 228 -1.50 -10.27 -14.18
N ALA A 229 -0.47 -9.62 -13.64
CA ALA A 229 -0.32 -8.17 -13.65
C ALA A 229 -0.18 -7.60 -15.06
N VAL A 230 0.52 -8.34 -15.94
CA VAL A 230 0.91 -7.87 -17.28
C VAL A 230 0.44 -8.89 -18.34
N PRO A 231 -0.83 -8.84 -18.76
CA PRO A 231 -1.31 -9.65 -19.86
C PRO A 231 -0.52 -9.41 -21.16
N PRO A 232 -0.52 -10.37 -22.10
CA PRO A 232 0.15 -10.22 -23.40
C PRO A 232 -0.31 -8.94 -24.12
N GLY A 233 0.67 -8.16 -24.60
CA GLY A 233 0.42 -6.89 -25.28
C GLY A 233 0.35 -5.65 -24.38
N THR A 234 0.45 -5.84 -23.06
CA THR A 234 0.54 -4.71 -22.11
C THR A 234 1.98 -4.19 -22.03
N ASP A 235 2.16 -2.87 -22.00
CA ASP A 235 3.45 -2.25 -21.71
C ASP A 235 3.80 -2.39 -20.23
N SER A 236 4.64 -3.37 -19.91
CA SER A 236 5.11 -3.63 -18.55
C SER A 236 5.95 -2.49 -17.97
N ARG A 237 6.64 -1.71 -18.82
CA ARG A 237 7.46 -0.57 -18.36
C ARG A 237 6.58 0.57 -17.87
N ALA A 238 5.45 0.83 -18.54
CA ALA A 238 4.48 1.84 -18.10
C ALA A 238 3.85 1.51 -16.74
N LEU A 239 3.85 0.23 -16.34
CA LEU A 239 3.37 -0.24 -15.04
C LEU A 239 4.49 -0.43 -14.00
N SER A 240 5.73 -0.08 -14.34
CA SER A 240 6.91 -0.27 -13.49
C SER A 240 7.55 1.08 -13.15
N PRO A 241 7.24 1.67 -11.98
CA PRO A 241 7.87 2.93 -11.55
C PRO A 241 9.40 2.90 -11.61
N LEU A 242 10.00 1.73 -11.41
CA LEU A 242 11.45 1.54 -11.54
C LEU A 242 11.99 1.94 -12.91
N TYR A 243 11.17 1.93 -13.95
CA TYR A 243 11.58 2.25 -15.32
C TYR A 243 10.92 3.52 -15.89
N ALA A 244 10.25 4.31 -15.04
CA ALA A 244 9.73 5.60 -15.49
C ALA A 244 10.85 6.48 -16.06
N ASP A 245 10.59 7.16 -17.17
CA ASP A 245 11.61 7.95 -17.88
C ASP A 245 12.07 9.15 -17.05
N ASN A 246 11.15 9.76 -16.31
CA ASN A 246 11.42 10.92 -15.49
C ASN A 246 10.90 10.72 -14.04
N LEU A 247 11.78 10.94 -13.06
CA LEU A 247 11.49 10.88 -11.62
C LEU A 247 11.84 12.19 -10.91
N ASP A 248 12.11 13.29 -11.66
CA ASP A 248 12.32 14.60 -11.07
C ASP A 248 11.00 15.22 -10.58
N GLU A 249 11.11 16.19 -9.70
CA GLU A 249 9.97 16.96 -9.16
C GLU A 249 8.87 16.10 -8.53
N LEU A 250 9.17 14.84 -8.19
CA LEU A 250 8.26 14.02 -7.41
C LEU A 250 8.26 14.46 -5.94
N PRO A 251 7.17 14.19 -5.19
CA PRO A 251 7.12 14.50 -3.76
C PRO A 251 8.25 13.78 -3.01
N PRO A 252 8.82 14.38 -1.95
CA PRO A 252 9.79 13.73 -1.08
C PRO A 252 9.36 12.30 -0.71
N ALA A 253 10.28 11.35 -0.74
CA ALA A 253 10.00 9.93 -0.58
C ALA A 253 10.64 9.33 0.67
N LEU A 254 9.89 8.49 1.38
CA LEU A 254 10.41 7.49 2.31
C LEU A 254 10.25 6.11 1.67
N VAL A 255 11.36 5.44 1.40
CA VAL A 255 11.37 4.06 0.90
C VAL A 255 11.84 3.15 2.03
N VAL A 256 10.97 2.26 2.46
CA VAL A 256 11.23 1.32 3.57
C VAL A 256 11.43 -0.08 3.02
N VAL A 257 12.60 -0.65 3.25
CA VAL A 257 13.01 -1.95 2.69
C VAL A 257 13.29 -2.95 3.81
N PRO A 258 12.51 -4.03 3.92
CA PRO A 258 12.89 -5.19 4.73
C PRO A 258 14.03 -5.94 4.04
N THR A 259 15.07 -6.33 4.79
CA THR A 259 16.26 -6.90 4.15
C THR A 259 16.12 -8.38 3.77
N HIS A 260 15.22 -9.13 4.39
CA HIS A 260 14.93 -10.53 4.06
C HIS A 260 13.69 -10.63 3.14
N ASP A 261 13.77 -9.99 1.99
CA ASP A 261 12.64 -9.84 1.07
C ASP A 261 13.09 -10.07 -0.38
N PRO A 262 12.40 -10.94 -1.14
CA PRO A 262 12.70 -11.13 -2.56
C PRO A 262 12.67 -9.83 -3.39
N VAL A 263 11.85 -8.85 -3.00
CA VAL A 263 11.76 -7.56 -3.71
C VAL A 263 12.56 -6.43 -3.06
N ALA A 264 13.49 -6.73 -2.14
CA ALA A 264 14.32 -5.72 -1.49
C ALA A 264 15.06 -4.82 -2.50
N ASP A 265 15.62 -5.41 -3.56
CA ASP A 265 16.34 -4.64 -4.58
C ASP A 265 15.45 -3.76 -5.44
N HIS A 266 14.15 -4.06 -5.56
CA HIS A 266 13.21 -3.14 -6.19
C HIS A 266 13.17 -1.80 -5.44
N GLY A 267 13.06 -1.87 -4.10
CA GLY A 267 13.04 -0.67 -3.25
C GLY A 267 14.36 0.09 -3.27
N ARG A 268 15.49 -0.61 -3.14
CA ARG A 268 16.84 -0.02 -3.18
C ARG A 268 17.07 0.74 -4.47
N ARG A 269 16.88 0.07 -5.61
CA ARG A 269 17.09 0.66 -6.95
C ARG A 269 16.14 1.80 -7.24
N TYR A 270 14.89 1.72 -6.77
CA TYR A 270 13.96 2.81 -6.96
C TYR A 270 14.36 4.04 -6.14
N ALA A 271 14.78 3.86 -4.88
CA ALA A 271 15.32 4.94 -4.06
C ALA A 271 16.56 5.59 -4.69
N GLU A 272 17.49 4.79 -5.23
CA GLU A 272 18.67 5.28 -5.95
C GLU A 272 18.26 6.12 -7.18
N ARG A 273 17.27 5.67 -7.95
CA ARG A 273 16.78 6.41 -9.11
C ARG A 273 16.09 7.73 -8.75
N LEU A 274 15.28 7.72 -7.68
CA LEU A 274 14.65 8.95 -7.15
C LEU A 274 15.73 9.96 -6.72
N GLN A 275 16.75 9.51 -5.98
CA GLN A 275 17.87 10.35 -5.56
C GLN A 275 18.66 10.89 -6.75
N ALA A 276 18.96 10.06 -7.74
CA ALA A 276 19.67 10.45 -8.95
C ALA A 276 18.89 11.48 -9.79
N ALA A 277 17.55 11.43 -9.73
CA ALA A 277 16.67 12.41 -10.37
C ALA A 277 16.49 13.72 -9.56
N GLY A 278 17.12 13.82 -8.37
CA GLY A 278 16.99 14.98 -7.51
C GLY A 278 15.76 15.01 -6.60
N THR A 279 14.95 13.95 -6.60
CA THR A 279 13.83 13.81 -5.65
C THR A 279 14.36 13.53 -4.24
N PRO A 280 14.04 14.36 -3.22
CA PRO A 280 14.49 14.13 -1.85
C PRO A 280 14.00 12.76 -1.34
N THR A 281 14.91 11.84 -1.11
CA THR A 281 14.57 10.45 -0.79
C THR A 281 15.36 9.93 0.41
N ARG A 282 14.63 9.41 1.40
CA ARG A 282 15.19 8.61 2.48
C ARG A 282 14.96 7.14 2.17
N LEU A 283 16.02 6.35 2.17
CA LEU A 283 15.95 4.89 2.17
C LEU A 283 16.24 4.40 3.59
N THR A 284 15.33 3.62 4.16
CA THR A 284 15.53 2.95 5.45
C THR A 284 15.40 1.45 5.28
N GLU A 285 16.41 0.73 5.71
CA GLU A 285 16.42 -0.74 5.69
C GLU A 285 16.15 -1.28 7.08
N TYR A 286 15.29 -2.31 7.16
CA TYR A 286 14.97 -3.01 8.39
C TYR A 286 15.60 -4.41 8.39
N PRO A 287 16.74 -4.60 9.09
CA PRO A 287 17.46 -5.86 9.13
C PRO A 287 16.59 -7.00 9.68
N GLY A 288 16.60 -8.13 8.97
CA GLY A 288 15.86 -9.33 9.36
C GLY A 288 14.34 -9.27 9.15
N ALA A 289 13.78 -8.12 8.78
CA ALA A 289 12.38 -8.03 8.42
C ALA A 289 12.11 -8.74 7.08
N GLY A 290 10.98 -9.44 6.99
CA GLY A 290 10.48 -10.06 5.76
C GLY A 290 9.46 -9.20 5.03
N HIS A 291 9.05 -9.64 3.84
CA HIS A 291 7.98 -8.99 3.08
C HIS A 291 6.70 -8.82 3.90
N ALA A 292 5.98 -7.72 3.70
CA ALA A 292 4.73 -7.38 4.41
C ALA A 292 4.86 -7.28 5.95
N PHE A 293 6.07 -7.07 6.48
CA PHE A 293 6.32 -7.03 7.93
C PHE A 293 5.47 -5.99 8.67
N LEU A 294 5.15 -4.87 8.02
CA LEU A 294 4.32 -3.80 8.60
C LEU A 294 2.85 -4.24 8.77
N SER A 295 2.35 -5.11 7.89
CA SER A 295 0.99 -5.66 7.96
C SER A 295 0.85 -6.82 8.97
N ILE A 296 1.96 -7.30 9.56
CA ILE A 296 1.97 -8.43 10.51
C ILE A 296 2.76 -8.11 11.78
N PRO A 297 2.42 -7.03 12.52
CA PRO A 297 3.16 -6.59 13.71
C PRO A 297 3.26 -7.67 14.79
N GLY A 298 2.32 -8.60 14.85
CA GLY A 298 2.36 -9.73 15.79
C GLY A 298 3.48 -10.75 15.52
N LEU A 299 4.07 -10.73 14.32
CA LEU A 299 5.16 -11.62 13.92
C LEU A 299 6.47 -10.87 13.64
N ALA A 300 6.44 -9.56 13.42
CA ALA A 300 7.57 -8.76 13.00
C ALA A 300 7.87 -7.65 14.01
N GLN A 301 8.90 -7.84 14.83
CA GLN A 301 9.32 -6.83 15.83
C GLN A 301 9.76 -5.50 15.20
N GLN A 302 10.08 -5.48 13.92
CA GLN A 302 10.44 -4.27 13.17
C GLN A 302 9.23 -3.41 12.77
N ALA A 303 8.00 -3.94 12.89
CA ALA A 303 6.79 -3.24 12.46
C ALA A 303 6.54 -1.95 13.26
N GLU A 304 6.69 -2.00 14.59
CA GLU A 304 6.45 -0.83 15.45
C GLU A 304 7.48 0.29 15.23
N PRO A 305 8.79 0.04 15.17
CA PRO A 305 9.77 1.04 14.76
C PRO A 305 9.50 1.64 13.37
N ALA A 306 9.12 0.82 12.40
CA ALA A 306 8.79 1.32 11.05
C ALA A 306 7.54 2.19 11.04
N ARG A 307 6.47 1.80 11.78
CA ARG A 307 5.27 2.63 11.94
C ARG A 307 5.59 3.98 12.57
N THR A 308 6.48 4.00 13.57
CA THR A 308 6.93 5.23 14.23
C THR A 308 7.69 6.14 13.25
N GLU A 309 8.62 5.59 12.48
CA GLU A 309 9.35 6.35 11.46
C GLU A 309 8.41 6.92 10.38
N ILE A 310 7.46 6.13 9.90
CA ILE A 310 6.46 6.56 8.92
C ILE A 310 5.62 7.73 9.49
N LEU A 311 5.15 7.61 10.73
CA LEU A 311 4.40 8.66 11.41
C LEU A 311 5.20 9.96 11.51
N GLU A 312 6.47 9.90 11.92
CA GLU A 312 7.35 11.07 12.05
C GLU A 312 7.62 11.72 10.70
N PHE A 313 7.87 10.91 9.67
CA PHE A 313 8.10 11.40 8.31
C PHE A 313 6.87 12.11 7.72
N LEU A 314 5.69 11.51 7.86
CA LEU A 314 4.42 12.11 7.45
C LEU A 314 4.14 13.40 8.22
N ARG A 315 4.34 13.39 9.54
CA ARG A 315 4.14 14.58 10.39
C ARG A 315 5.00 15.76 9.94
N ALA A 316 6.28 15.52 9.68
CA ALA A 316 7.20 16.57 9.24
C ALA A 316 6.82 17.16 7.87
N ALA A 317 6.25 16.35 6.98
CA ALA A 317 5.84 16.80 5.64
C ALA A 317 4.46 17.48 5.61
N LEU A 318 3.50 16.99 6.40
CA LEU A 318 2.12 17.45 6.39
C LEU A 318 1.85 18.62 7.37
N ALA A 319 2.81 18.99 8.22
CA ALA A 319 2.73 20.17 9.08
C ALA A 319 3.04 21.49 8.36
N ARG A 320 3.48 21.44 7.09
CA ARG A 320 3.96 22.62 6.32
C ARG A 320 2.83 23.31 5.54
#